data_b96e335e3b7d19a3dcca76e5af1c1b88
#
_entry.id   b96e335e3b7d19a3dcca76e5af1c1b88
#
_cell.length_a   1.000
_cell.length_b   1.000
_cell.length_c   1.000
_cell.angle_alpha   90.00
_cell.angle_beta   90.00
_cell.angle_gamma   90.00
#
_symmetry.space_group_name_H-M   'P 1'
#
loop_
_entity.id
_entity.type
_entity.pdbx_description
1 polymer ?
#
loop_
_entity_poly.entity_id
_entity_poly.type
_entity_poly.pdbx_seq_one_letter_code
_entity_poly.pdbx_strand_id
1 'polypeptide(L)'
;MVRARLYATAIGTYQVFLGGREVGSEYHMKPGYGDGARSISSQTFPVEQFLKDGRFTIAFLIGTGWHDKDGADKMAETANQTGIKMLLRIEYADGTRQDITSGEQDWVAVPDGPVEKSGIYYGEDYHQGKYISLKNMLQTGSMEDRTILSGDSLIPVSYTHLRAHETDS
;
A
#
# COMPACT_ATOMS: atom_id res chain seq x y z
N MET A 1 -16.79 14.65 -6.75
CA MET A 1 -16.52 13.19 -6.72
C MET A 1 -17.82 12.45 -6.48
N VAL A 2 -18.14 11.46 -7.31
CA VAL A 2 -19.36 10.64 -7.22
C VAL A 2 -19.03 9.24 -6.74
N ARG A 3 -17.90 8.71 -7.20
CA ARG A 3 -17.46 7.35 -6.87
C ARG A 3 -15.94 7.29 -6.78
N ALA A 4 -15.42 6.50 -5.85
CA ALA A 4 -14.01 6.19 -5.79
C ALA A 4 -13.77 4.72 -5.41
N ARG A 5 -12.88 4.06 -6.14
CA ARG A 5 -12.54 2.65 -5.94
C ARG A 5 -11.04 2.49 -5.92
N LEU A 6 -10.54 1.86 -4.86
CA LEU A 6 -9.17 1.40 -4.78
C LEU A 6 -9.14 -0.09 -5.11
N TYR A 7 -8.41 -0.43 -6.16
CA TYR A 7 -8.06 -1.80 -6.53
C TYR A 7 -6.63 -2.03 -6.08
N ALA A 8 -6.39 -3.06 -5.31
CA ALA A 8 -5.07 -3.33 -4.76
C ALA A 8 -4.76 -4.82 -4.72
N THR A 9 -3.49 -5.14 -4.94
CA THR A 9 -2.90 -6.46 -4.78
C THR A 9 -1.46 -6.34 -4.33
N ALA A 10 -0.90 -7.43 -3.81
CA ALA A 10 0.52 -7.49 -3.46
C ALA A 10 1.09 -8.91 -3.68
N ILE A 11 2.39 -8.97 -3.90
CA ILE A 11 3.19 -10.14 -3.58
C ILE A 11 3.60 -9.97 -2.12
N GLY A 12 3.16 -10.89 -1.25
CA GLY A 12 3.21 -10.75 0.20
C GLY A 12 1.86 -10.38 0.81
N THR A 13 1.88 -9.78 1.98
CA THR A 13 0.71 -9.22 2.67
C THR A 13 0.79 -7.71 2.73
N TYR A 14 -0.34 -7.03 2.80
CA TYR A 14 -0.34 -5.56 2.89
C TYR A 14 -1.42 -5.00 3.82
N GLN A 15 -1.13 -3.85 4.39
CA GLN A 15 -2.11 -2.90 4.89
C GLN A 15 -2.07 -1.65 4.02
N VAL A 16 -3.20 -1.03 3.76
CA VAL A 16 -3.29 0.20 2.96
C VAL A 16 -3.97 1.29 3.75
N PHE A 17 -3.42 2.48 3.67
CA PHE A 17 -3.87 3.67 4.37
C PHE A 17 -4.18 4.79 3.37
N LEU A 18 -5.30 5.48 3.57
CA LEU A 18 -5.66 6.71 2.89
C LEU A 18 -5.84 7.83 3.92
N GLY A 19 -5.06 8.88 3.82
CA GLY A 19 -5.07 9.98 4.77
C GLY A 19 -4.83 9.52 6.22
N GLY A 20 -3.94 8.55 6.42
CA GLY A 20 -3.60 7.98 7.73
C GLY A 20 -4.65 7.03 8.33
N ARG A 21 -5.73 6.72 7.61
CA ARG A 21 -6.77 5.78 8.04
C ARG A 21 -6.67 4.49 7.24
N GLU A 22 -6.69 3.34 7.91
CA GLU A 22 -6.65 2.04 7.26
C GLU A 22 -7.92 1.78 6.44
N VAL A 23 -7.71 1.29 5.21
CA VAL A 23 -8.77 0.86 4.30
C VAL A 23 -8.89 -0.65 4.38
N GLY A 24 -10.10 -1.15 4.54
CA GLY A 24 -10.37 -2.58 4.64
C GLY A 24 -9.75 -3.20 5.89
N SER A 25 -9.86 -2.53 7.05
CA SER A 25 -9.36 -3.03 8.34
C SER A 25 -10.09 -4.29 8.81
N GLU A 26 -11.26 -4.58 8.26
CA GLU A 26 -12.02 -5.81 8.49
C GLU A 26 -11.43 -7.04 7.79
N TYR A 27 -10.53 -6.84 6.84
CA TYR A 27 -9.85 -7.93 6.13
C TYR A 27 -8.44 -8.15 6.68
N HIS A 28 -8.17 -9.36 7.11
CA HIS A 28 -6.85 -9.78 7.57
C HIS A 28 -6.05 -10.39 6.41
N MET A 29 -4.73 -10.25 6.45
CA MET A 29 -3.80 -10.89 5.51
C MET A 29 -4.12 -10.59 4.03
N LYS A 30 -4.39 -9.32 3.72
CA LYS A 30 -4.61 -8.86 2.34
C LYS A 30 -3.38 -9.12 1.46
N PRO A 31 -3.49 -9.57 0.24
CA PRO A 31 -4.69 -9.85 -0.55
C PRO A 31 -5.27 -11.27 -0.31
N GLY A 32 -4.74 -12.04 0.60
CA GLY A 32 -5.04 -13.45 0.79
C GLY A 32 -4.00 -14.35 0.12
N TYR A 33 -4.10 -15.65 0.37
CA TYR A 33 -3.23 -16.63 -0.25
C TYR A 33 -3.46 -16.70 -1.76
N GLY A 34 -2.39 -16.78 -2.51
CA GLY A 34 -2.39 -17.04 -3.95
C GLY A 34 -1.10 -17.72 -4.35
N ASP A 35 -1.15 -18.60 -5.34
CA ASP A 35 0.04 -19.11 -6.02
C ASP A 35 0.60 -17.98 -6.88
N GLY A 36 1.56 -17.24 -6.33
CA GLY A 36 2.13 -16.03 -6.94
C GLY A 36 2.71 -16.26 -8.35
N ALA A 37 2.99 -17.51 -8.74
CA ALA A 37 3.45 -17.86 -10.09
C ALA A 37 2.29 -17.90 -11.11
N ARG A 38 1.06 -18.17 -10.68
CA ARG A 38 -0.08 -18.38 -11.57
C ARG A 38 -1.18 -17.34 -11.42
N SER A 39 -1.47 -16.93 -10.18
CA SER A 39 -2.52 -15.97 -9.89
C SER A 39 -2.24 -15.22 -8.59
N ILE A 40 -2.57 -13.94 -8.59
CA ILE A 40 -2.52 -13.09 -7.40
C ILE A 40 -3.93 -12.53 -7.20
N SER A 41 -4.48 -12.73 -6.00
CA SER A 41 -5.77 -12.17 -5.63
C SER A 41 -5.69 -10.65 -5.56
N SER A 42 -6.73 -9.97 -6.04
CA SER A 42 -6.88 -8.52 -5.91
C SER A 42 -8.13 -8.18 -5.11
N GLN A 43 -8.09 -7.06 -4.41
CA GLN A 43 -9.20 -6.56 -3.63
C GLN A 43 -9.66 -5.21 -4.14
N THR A 44 -10.95 -4.93 -3.97
CA THR A 44 -11.57 -3.66 -4.36
C THR A 44 -12.26 -3.04 -3.16
N PHE A 45 -11.90 -1.79 -2.85
CA PHE A 45 -12.43 -1.06 -1.71
C PHE A 45 -13.19 0.19 -2.17
N PRO A 46 -14.40 0.46 -1.65
CA PRO A 46 -15.03 1.77 -1.75
C PRO A 46 -14.29 2.75 -0.84
N VAL A 47 -13.80 3.85 -1.41
CA VAL A 47 -12.92 4.76 -0.66
C VAL A 47 -13.38 6.22 -0.65
N GLU A 48 -14.61 6.50 -1.06
CA GLU A 48 -15.17 7.85 -1.11
C GLU A 48 -15.04 8.59 0.23
N GLN A 49 -15.26 7.88 1.33
CA GLN A 49 -15.20 8.45 2.68
C GLN A 49 -13.80 8.89 3.12
N PHE A 50 -12.75 8.40 2.44
CA PHE A 50 -11.36 8.72 2.74
C PHE A 50 -10.85 9.93 1.95
N LEU A 51 -11.55 10.35 0.90
CA LEU A 51 -11.11 11.33 -0.09
C LEU A 51 -11.85 12.69 0.00
N LYS A 52 -12.56 12.94 1.11
CA LYS A 52 -13.45 14.12 1.23
C LYS A 52 -12.71 15.46 1.20
N ASP A 53 -11.46 15.49 1.61
CA ASP A 53 -10.71 16.74 1.81
C ASP A 53 -9.86 17.14 0.59
N GLY A 54 -10.03 16.44 -0.54
CA GLY A 54 -9.33 16.74 -1.82
C GLY A 54 -7.82 16.46 -1.82
N ARG A 55 -7.17 16.41 -0.66
CA ARG A 55 -5.76 16.04 -0.49
C ARG A 55 -5.68 14.79 0.36
N PHE A 56 -4.94 13.81 -0.10
CA PHE A 56 -4.77 12.57 0.62
C PHE A 56 -3.42 11.93 0.32
N THR A 57 -2.99 11.14 1.25
CA THR A 57 -1.80 10.30 1.16
C THR A 57 -2.25 8.86 0.98
N ILE A 58 -1.60 8.14 0.09
CA ILE A 58 -1.74 6.68 -0.02
C ILE A 58 -0.46 6.04 0.51
N ALA A 59 -0.58 5.09 1.44
CA ALA A 59 0.55 4.32 1.91
C ALA A 59 0.21 2.84 1.99
N PHE A 60 1.20 2.01 1.70
CA PHE A 60 1.14 0.57 1.89
C PHE A 60 2.22 0.14 2.88
N LEU A 61 1.83 -0.61 3.88
CA LEU A 61 2.74 -1.38 4.72
C LEU A 61 2.75 -2.81 4.19
N ILE A 62 3.92 -3.31 3.82
CA ILE A 62 4.06 -4.58 3.11
C ILE A 62 4.93 -5.53 3.92
N GLY A 63 4.46 -6.75 4.10
CA GLY A 63 5.21 -7.84 4.68
C GLY A 63 5.36 -9.00 3.69
N THR A 64 6.34 -9.88 3.89
CA THR A 64 6.57 -11.05 3.04
C THR A 64 5.41 -12.05 3.10
N GLY A 65 4.80 -12.20 4.29
CA GLY A 65 3.63 -13.07 4.47
C GLY A 65 3.86 -14.50 3.99
N TRP A 66 3.14 -14.90 2.95
CA TRP A 66 3.22 -16.23 2.34
C TRP A 66 4.50 -16.44 1.51
N HIS A 67 5.14 -15.36 1.06
CA HIS A 67 6.31 -15.39 0.17
C HIS A 67 7.65 -15.34 0.92
N ASP A 68 7.63 -15.59 2.22
CA ASP A 68 8.87 -15.70 2.99
C ASP A 68 9.61 -16.99 2.64
N LYS A 69 10.93 -16.88 2.40
CA LYS A 69 11.79 -18.01 2.02
C LYS A 69 11.83 -19.15 3.04
N ASP A 70 11.61 -18.81 4.32
CA ASP A 70 11.59 -19.75 5.44
C ASP A 70 10.18 -20.28 5.74
N GLY A 71 9.18 -19.79 4.99
CA GLY A 71 7.76 -20.11 5.14
C GLY A 71 7.27 -21.26 4.25
N ALA A 72 5.95 -21.23 3.95
CA ALA A 72 5.26 -22.29 3.21
C ALA A 72 5.74 -22.45 1.77
N ASP A 73 6.11 -21.37 1.13
CA ASP A 73 6.45 -21.32 -0.29
C ASP A 73 7.96 -21.19 -0.54
N LYS A 74 8.77 -22.02 0.12
CA LYS A 74 10.24 -22.06 -0.06
C LYS A 74 10.69 -22.22 -1.51
N MET A 75 9.79 -22.68 -2.37
CA MET A 75 10.06 -22.96 -3.79
C MET A 75 9.38 -21.96 -4.72
N ALA A 76 8.69 -20.94 -4.20
CA ALA A 76 8.08 -19.92 -5.04
C ALA A 76 9.18 -19.09 -5.72
N GLU A 77 9.06 -18.86 -7.02
CA GLU A 77 9.96 -17.97 -7.77
C GLU A 77 9.98 -16.54 -7.18
N THR A 78 8.96 -16.20 -6.40
CA THR A 78 8.78 -14.92 -5.72
C THR A 78 9.23 -14.95 -4.25
N ALA A 79 9.92 -16.00 -3.80
CA ALA A 79 10.38 -16.07 -2.41
C ALA A 79 11.22 -14.84 -2.03
N ASN A 80 10.87 -14.20 -0.92
CA ASN A 80 11.41 -12.91 -0.44
C ASN A 80 11.20 -11.71 -1.37
N GLN A 81 10.39 -11.84 -2.41
CA GLN A 81 9.97 -10.69 -3.16
C GLN A 81 8.71 -10.11 -2.54
N THR A 82 8.67 -8.80 -2.40
CA THR A 82 7.47 -8.07 -2.01
C THR A 82 7.22 -6.98 -3.03
N GLY A 83 5.96 -6.71 -3.28
CA GLY A 83 5.59 -5.66 -4.21
C GLY A 83 4.11 -5.37 -4.16
N ILE A 84 3.73 -4.17 -4.55
CA ILE A 84 2.33 -3.78 -4.66
C ILE A 84 1.99 -3.40 -6.10
N LYS A 85 0.72 -3.61 -6.43
CA LYS A 85 0.09 -3.00 -7.60
C LYS A 85 -1.27 -2.46 -7.20
N MET A 86 -1.52 -1.19 -7.51
CA MET A 86 -2.79 -0.56 -7.20
C MET A 86 -3.26 0.36 -8.33
N LEU A 87 -4.58 0.56 -8.35
CA LEU A 87 -5.27 1.58 -9.12
C LEU A 87 -6.30 2.24 -8.20
N LEU A 88 -6.19 3.54 -7.98
CA LEU A 88 -7.25 4.34 -7.41
C LEU A 88 -7.97 5.05 -8.56
N ARG A 89 -9.24 4.74 -8.74
CA ARG A 89 -10.12 5.37 -9.72
C ARG A 89 -11.11 6.29 -9.03
N ILE A 90 -11.14 7.55 -9.46
CA ILE A 90 -12.06 8.57 -8.96
C ILE A 90 -12.92 9.03 -10.14
N GLU A 91 -14.24 8.99 -9.96
CA GLU A 91 -15.23 9.42 -10.94
C GLU A 91 -15.92 10.69 -10.44
N TYR A 92 -16.05 11.69 -11.31
CA TYR A 92 -16.66 12.99 -11.00
C TYR A 92 -18.05 13.12 -11.61
N ALA A 93 -18.85 14.09 -11.10
CA ALA A 93 -20.23 14.31 -11.52
C ALA A 93 -20.36 14.77 -12.98
N ASP A 94 -19.32 15.39 -13.52
CA ASP A 94 -19.24 15.82 -14.93
C ASP A 94 -18.90 14.68 -15.90
N GLY A 95 -18.74 13.45 -15.38
CA GLY A 95 -18.36 12.27 -16.15
C GLY A 95 -16.85 12.12 -16.36
N THR A 96 -16.04 13.04 -15.85
CA THR A 96 -14.58 12.90 -15.89
C THR A 96 -14.10 11.85 -14.91
N ARG A 97 -12.88 11.35 -15.13
CA ARG A 97 -12.25 10.29 -14.36
C ARG A 97 -10.78 10.61 -14.12
N GLN A 98 -10.33 10.36 -12.92
CA GLN A 98 -8.91 10.37 -12.54
C GLN A 98 -8.48 8.97 -12.13
N ASP A 99 -7.43 8.45 -12.72
CA ASP A 99 -6.80 7.18 -12.39
C ASP A 99 -5.40 7.45 -11.84
N ILE A 100 -5.08 6.86 -10.69
CA ILE A 100 -3.80 6.95 -10.00
C ILE A 100 -3.28 5.53 -9.82
N THR A 101 -2.08 5.25 -10.31
CA THR A 101 -1.50 3.90 -10.29
C THR A 101 -0.20 3.84 -9.50
N SER A 102 0.13 2.67 -8.94
CA SER A 102 1.47 2.41 -8.43
C SER A 102 2.48 2.36 -9.58
N GLY A 103 3.74 2.78 -9.31
CA GLY A 103 4.81 2.80 -10.32
C GLY A 103 4.97 4.13 -11.07
N GLU A 104 4.18 5.14 -10.74
CA GLU A 104 4.39 6.52 -11.20
C GLU A 104 5.50 7.20 -10.37
N GLN A 105 6.01 8.35 -10.88
CA GLN A 105 7.22 8.99 -10.35
C GLN A 105 7.13 9.50 -8.90
N ASP A 106 5.91 9.60 -8.34
CA ASP A 106 5.68 10.20 -7.03
C ASP A 106 5.67 9.17 -5.87
N TRP A 107 6.00 7.92 -6.13
CA TRP A 107 6.07 6.90 -5.10
C TRP A 107 7.43 6.88 -4.43
N VAL A 108 7.41 6.85 -3.10
CA VAL A 108 8.61 6.75 -2.27
C VAL A 108 8.53 5.47 -1.44
N ALA A 109 9.62 4.77 -1.42
CA ALA A 109 9.77 3.60 -0.60
C ALA A 109 10.55 3.94 0.67
N VAL A 110 10.06 3.46 1.81
CA VAL A 110 10.72 3.62 3.11
C VAL A 110 11.15 2.23 3.59
N PRO A 111 12.44 1.87 3.45
CA PRO A 111 12.92 0.53 3.78
C PRO A 111 12.93 0.23 5.29
N ASP A 112 13.05 1.27 6.11
CA ASP A 112 13.09 1.16 7.57
C ASP A 112 11.68 1.32 8.18
N GLY A 113 10.75 0.47 7.72
CA GLY A 113 9.37 0.44 8.19
C GLY A 113 9.22 -0.21 9.57
N PRO A 114 7.98 -0.20 10.11
CA PRO A 114 7.68 -0.80 11.42
C PRO A 114 7.72 -2.34 11.42
N VAL A 115 7.54 -3.00 10.27
CA VAL A 115 7.63 -4.45 10.16
C VAL A 115 9.05 -4.80 9.74
N GLU A 116 9.82 -5.36 10.66
CA GLU A 116 11.22 -5.74 10.42
C GLU A 116 11.30 -7.15 9.84
N LYS A 117 10.35 -8.00 10.22
CA LYS A 117 10.26 -9.39 9.79
C LYS A 117 8.80 -9.80 9.74
N SER A 118 8.42 -10.56 8.74
CA SER A 118 7.06 -11.06 8.66
C SER A 118 7.05 -12.42 8.00
N GLY A 119 6.24 -13.33 8.54
CA GLY A 119 6.06 -14.64 7.95
C GLY A 119 4.88 -15.35 8.56
N ILE A 120 4.19 -16.14 7.74
CA ILE A 120 2.92 -16.75 8.13
C ILE A 120 3.04 -17.75 9.28
N TYR A 121 4.22 -18.37 9.44
CA TYR A 121 4.43 -19.42 10.43
C TYR A 121 5.07 -18.94 11.74
N TYR A 122 5.79 -17.81 11.71
CA TYR A 122 6.49 -17.32 12.88
C TYR A 122 6.06 -15.91 13.33
N GLY A 123 5.08 -15.32 12.59
CA GLY A 123 4.52 -14.01 12.94
C GLY A 123 5.35 -12.85 12.44
N GLU A 124 5.30 -11.75 13.16
CA GLU A 124 5.94 -10.49 12.78
C GLU A 124 6.80 -9.96 13.92
N ASP A 125 7.98 -9.47 13.56
CA ASP A 125 8.79 -8.59 14.40
C ASP A 125 8.39 -7.16 14.09
N TYR A 126 7.82 -6.46 15.09
CA TYR A 126 7.14 -5.19 14.90
C TYR A 126 7.68 -4.10 15.83
N HIS A 127 8.05 -2.96 15.26
CA HIS A 127 8.59 -1.83 16.01
C HIS A 127 7.53 -0.72 16.19
N GLN A 128 6.89 -0.69 17.36
CA GLN A 128 5.79 0.22 17.66
C GLN A 128 6.15 1.71 17.49
N GLY A 129 7.36 2.13 17.85
CA GLY A 129 7.82 3.51 17.69
C GLY A 129 7.86 3.96 16.23
N LYS A 130 8.33 3.10 15.33
CA LYS A 130 8.34 3.37 13.87
C LYS A 130 6.92 3.47 13.31
N TYR A 131 5.99 2.65 13.80
CA TYR A 131 4.58 2.72 13.40
C TYR A 131 3.92 4.04 13.79
N ILE A 132 4.14 4.50 15.02
CA ILE A 132 3.62 5.79 15.50
C ILE A 132 4.16 6.93 14.63
N SER A 133 5.47 6.91 14.32
CA SER A 133 6.10 7.90 13.45
C SER A 133 5.50 7.89 12.05
N LEU A 134 5.34 6.71 11.45
CA LEU A 134 4.69 6.54 10.15
C LEU A 134 3.26 7.07 10.15
N LYS A 135 2.46 6.72 11.16
CA LYS A 135 1.07 7.18 11.29
C LYS A 135 0.96 8.70 11.39
N ASN A 136 1.82 9.32 12.17
CA ASN A 136 1.87 10.79 12.30
C ASN A 136 2.23 11.44 10.96
N MET A 137 3.23 10.92 10.27
CA MET A 137 3.65 11.38 8.95
C MET A 137 2.51 11.28 7.93
N LEU A 138 1.76 10.18 7.91
CA LEU A 138 0.62 9.99 7.02
C LEU A 138 -0.54 10.94 7.30
N GLN A 139 -0.74 11.34 8.56
CA GLN A 139 -1.78 12.29 8.95
C GLN A 139 -1.40 13.73 8.65
N THR A 140 -0.15 14.10 8.85
CA THR A 140 0.34 15.47 8.63
C THR A 140 0.72 15.77 7.20
N GLY A 141 0.97 14.72 6.39
CA GLY A 141 1.49 14.87 5.04
C GLY A 141 2.93 15.42 5.00
N SER A 142 3.62 15.42 6.14
CA SER A 142 5.00 15.88 6.25
C SER A 142 5.97 14.72 6.03
N MET A 143 6.77 14.82 4.98
CA MET A 143 7.92 13.92 4.76
C MET A 143 9.19 14.74 4.76
N GLU A 144 9.91 14.72 5.86
CA GLU A 144 11.20 15.41 5.97
C GLU A 144 12.38 14.57 5.40
N ASP A 145 12.24 13.24 5.37
CA ASP A 145 13.25 12.33 4.82
C ASP A 145 12.71 11.51 3.64
N ARG A 146 13.11 11.89 2.44
CA ARG A 146 12.83 11.16 1.20
C ARG A 146 14.04 10.29 0.84
N THR A 147 13.99 9.02 1.18
CA THR A 147 14.92 8.05 0.59
C THR A 147 14.30 7.48 -0.66
N ILE A 148 14.80 7.93 -1.82
CA ILE A 148 14.44 7.35 -3.12
C ILE A 148 15.33 6.13 -3.31
N LEU A 149 14.73 4.94 -3.35
CA LEU A 149 15.47 3.73 -3.67
C LEU A 149 15.34 3.44 -5.16
N SER A 150 16.46 3.50 -5.84
CA SER A 150 16.62 2.97 -7.20
C SER A 150 17.31 1.61 -7.10
N GLY A 151 16.63 0.56 -7.61
CA GLY A 151 17.22 -0.78 -7.74
C GLY A 151 16.87 -1.76 -6.61
N ASP A 152 16.85 -2.99 -6.92
CA ASP A 152 16.70 -4.31 -6.25
C ASP A 152 16.52 -4.47 -4.73
N SER A 153 16.18 -3.43 -4.00
CA SER A 153 15.97 -3.50 -2.55
C SER A 153 14.49 -3.76 -2.23
N LEU A 154 14.22 -4.83 -1.52
CA LEU A 154 12.91 -5.17 -0.99
C LEU A 154 12.40 -4.07 -0.04
N ILE A 155 11.22 -3.53 -0.32
CA ILE A 155 10.75 -2.33 0.33
C ILE A 155 9.50 -2.64 1.15
N PRO A 156 9.52 -2.49 2.47
CA PRO A 156 8.37 -2.78 3.31
C PRO A 156 7.29 -1.69 3.32
N VAL A 157 7.57 -0.47 2.87
CA VAL A 157 6.58 0.61 2.84
C VAL A 157 6.69 1.42 1.56
N SER A 158 5.58 1.59 0.87
CA SER A 158 5.47 2.46 -0.31
C SER A 158 4.49 3.60 -0.05
N TYR A 159 4.89 4.83 -0.34
CA TYR A 159 4.15 6.04 0.00
C TYR A 159 4.07 7.00 -1.20
N THR A 160 2.92 7.64 -1.40
CA THR A 160 2.75 8.74 -2.36
C THR A 160 1.89 9.86 -1.82
N HIS A 161 2.19 11.09 -2.23
CA HIS A 161 1.43 12.29 -1.89
C HIS A 161 0.72 12.82 -3.15
N LEU A 162 -0.59 12.78 -3.14
CA LEU A 162 -1.41 13.12 -4.31
C LEU A 162 -2.36 14.28 -4.00
N ARG A 163 -2.54 15.15 -4.97
CA ARG A 163 -3.63 16.13 -5.00
C ARG A 163 -4.74 15.61 -5.91
N ALA A 164 -5.98 15.56 -5.41
CA ALA A 164 -7.11 15.53 -6.31
C ALA A 164 -7.17 16.87 -7.04
N HIS A 165 -7.36 16.88 -8.35
CA HIS A 165 -7.61 18.12 -9.09
C HIS A 165 -8.86 18.78 -8.54
N GLU A 166 -8.71 19.97 -7.96
CA GLU A 166 -9.82 20.89 -7.78
C GLU A 166 -10.22 21.35 -9.18
N THR A 167 -11.40 20.97 -9.62
CA THR A 167 -12.04 21.66 -10.73
C THR A 167 -12.58 22.96 -10.15
N ASP A 168 -11.83 24.06 -10.34
CA ASP A 168 -12.36 25.40 -10.14
C ASP A 168 -13.60 25.58 -11.04
N SER A 169 -14.74 25.76 -10.43
CA SER A 169 -15.99 26.18 -11.06
C SER A 169 -16.25 27.66 -10.76
#